data_9183157ee8c6314fd5a280a65a640edc
#
_entry.id   9183157ee8c6314fd5a280a65a640edc
#
_cell.length_a   1.000
_cell.length_b   1.000
_cell.length_c   1.000
_cell.angle_alpha   90.00
_cell.angle_beta   90.00
_cell.angle_gamma   90.00
#
_symmetry.space_group_name_H-M   'P 1'
#
loop_
_entity.id
_entity.type
_entity.pdbx_description
1 polymer ?
#
loop_
_entity_poly.entity_id
_entity_poly.type
_entity_poly.pdbx_seq_one_letter_code
_entity_poly.pdbx_strand_id
1 'polypeptide(L)'
;MNLGIFLIEQLKLYGSDHIFGIPGDYMLNFMHEVEEHKGIEYVGVSREDCAGYAADAYGRLRGCGAVCVTYSVGAMNIMNSVAGAYAERSPLVVLVGKPSSDDLLVNPNRHHTINDENTQKDIFKNITCNTCSLDSEDMF
;
A
#
# COMPACT_ATOMS: atom_id res chain seq x y z
N MET A 1 -13.69 -15.36 -3.47
CA MET A 1 -12.96 -14.15 -3.96
C MET A 1 -11.77 -14.02 -3.02
N ASN A 2 -10.56 -13.91 -3.53
CA ASN A 2 -9.40 -13.73 -2.65
C ASN A 2 -9.28 -12.25 -2.23
N LEU A 3 -8.44 -11.97 -1.22
CA LEU A 3 -8.25 -10.62 -0.67
C LEU A 3 -7.73 -9.62 -1.72
N GLY A 4 -6.82 -10.05 -2.60
CA GLY A 4 -6.24 -9.18 -3.64
C GLY A 4 -7.31 -8.70 -4.62
N ILE A 5 -8.12 -9.59 -5.14
CA ILE A 5 -9.25 -9.25 -6.01
C ILE A 5 -10.26 -8.36 -5.29
N PHE A 6 -10.56 -8.65 -4.02
CA PHE A 6 -11.46 -7.79 -3.23
C PHE A 6 -10.92 -6.36 -3.13
N LEU A 7 -9.64 -6.18 -2.79
CA LEU A 7 -9.01 -4.86 -2.68
C LEU A 7 -9.05 -4.11 -4.03
N ILE A 8 -8.75 -4.79 -5.13
CA ILE A 8 -8.81 -4.22 -6.48
C ILE A 8 -10.23 -3.72 -6.79
N GLU A 9 -11.25 -4.53 -6.55
CA GLU A 9 -12.64 -4.14 -6.81
C GLU A 9 -13.07 -2.96 -5.91
N GLN A 10 -12.61 -2.90 -4.66
CA GLN A 10 -12.87 -1.74 -3.80
C GLN A 10 -12.20 -0.47 -4.32
N LEU A 11 -10.94 -0.54 -4.75
CA LEU A 11 -10.24 0.60 -5.34
C LEU A 11 -10.99 1.14 -6.57
N LYS A 12 -11.46 0.26 -7.43
CA LYS A 12 -12.26 0.63 -8.62
C LYS A 12 -13.57 1.32 -8.23
N LEU A 13 -14.27 0.83 -7.21
CA LEU A 13 -15.49 1.46 -6.71
C LEU A 13 -15.26 2.89 -6.20
N TYR A 14 -14.07 3.18 -5.67
CA TYR A 14 -13.66 4.52 -5.24
C TYR A 14 -13.03 5.37 -6.35
N GLY A 15 -13.02 4.88 -7.60
CA GLY A 15 -12.54 5.63 -8.75
C GLY A 15 -11.04 5.49 -9.04
N SER A 16 -10.37 4.49 -8.45
CA SER A 16 -8.98 4.18 -8.75
C SER A 16 -8.90 3.06 -9.76
N ASP A 17 -8.49 3.37 -10.97
CA ASP A 17 -8.18 2.42 -12.04
C ASP A 17 -6.67 2.29 -12.30
N HIS A 18 -5.85 2.93 -11.46
CA HIS A 18 -4.39 2.86 -11.50
C HIS A 18 -3.81 2.64 -10.10
N ILE A 19 -2.76 1.81 -10.02
CA ILE A 19 -1.95 1.62 -8.81
C ILE A 19 -0.52 2.02 -9.13
N PHE A 20 0.00 2.98 -8.40
CA PHE A 20 1.37 3.46 -8.53
C PHE A 20 2.28 2.75 -7.53
N GLY A 21 3.49 2.34 -7.93
CA GLY A 21 4.34 1.67 -6.96
C GLY A 21 5.67 1.14 -7.49
N ILE A 22 6.32 0.40 -6.61
CA ILE A 22 7.48 -0.42 -6.92
C ILE A 22 7.19 -1.84 -6.44
N PRO A 23 7.32 -2.86 -7.31
CA PRO A 23 7.10 -4.23 -6.91
C PRO A 23 8.18 -4.65 -5.91
N GLY A 24 7.74 -5.05 -4.72
CA GLY A 24 8.57 -5.67 -3.71
C GLY A 24 8.16 -7.12 -3.51
N ASP A 25 9.05 -7.94 -2.98
CA ASP A 25 8.85 -9.39 -2.82
C ASP A 25 7.59 -9.74 -2.00
N TYR A 26 7.24 -8.93 -0.99
CA TYR A 26 6.02 -9.13 -0.19
C TYR A 26 4.72 -8.66 -0.88
N MET A 27 4.82 -8.06 -2.07
CA MET A 27 3.67 -7.62 -2.86
C MET A 27 3.47 -8.43 -4.14
N LEU A 28 4.36 -9.37 -4.48
CA LEU A 28 4.34 -10.07 -5.76
C LEU A 28 3.01 -10.77 -6.04
N ASN A 29 2.43 -11.43 -5.05
CA ASN A 29 1.13 -12.10 -5.22
C ASN A 29 0.02 -11.10 -5.55
N PHE A 30 -0.02 -9.96 -4.85
CA PHE A 30 -0.99 -8.91 -5.14
C PHE A 30 -0.73 -8.26 -6.51
N MET A 31 0.54 -8.02 -6.85
CA MET A 31 0.90 -7.45 -8.16
C MET A 31 0.49 -8.37 -9.31
N HIS A 32 0.64 -9.68 -9.14
CA HIS A 32 0.14 -10.66 -10.12
C HIS A 32 -1.38 -10.55 -10.31
N GLU A 33 -2.14 -10.43 -9.23
CA GLU A 33 -3.60 -10.20 -9.33
C GLU A 33 -3.93 -8.89 -10.08
N VAL A 34 -3.14 -7.83 -9.86
CA VAL A 34 -3.31 -6.55 -10.57
C VAL A 34 -3.02 -6.71 -12.06
N GLU A 35 -1.96 -7.43 -12.45
CA GLU A 35 -1.59 -7.67 -13.85
C GLU A 35 -2.65 -8.50 -14.61
N GLU A 36 -3.24 -9.50 -13.95
CA GLU A 36 -4.28 -10.35 -14.54
C GLU A 36 -5.66 -9.68 -14.56
N HIS A 37 -5.86 -8.64 -13.74
CA HIS A 37 -7.16 -8.02 -13.56
C HIS A 37 -7.48 -6.99 -14.64
N LYS A 38 -8.61 -7.18 -15.35
CA LYS A 38 -9.08 -6.20 -16.33
C LYS A 38 -9.72 -4.98 -15.65
N GLY A 39 -9.19 -3.79 -15.92
CA GLY A 39 -9.76 -2.53 -15.47
C GLY A 39 -9.06 -1.89 -14.27
N ILE A 40 -7.85 -2.36 -13.96
CA ILE A 40 -6.87 -1.64 -13.15
C ILE A 40 -5.50 -1.76 -13.83
N GLU A 41 -4.71 -0.73 -13.78
CA GLU A 41 -3.39 -0.67 -14.40
C GLU A 41 -2.31 -0.40 -13.34
N TYR A 42 -1.22 -1.17 -13.41
CA TYR A 42 -0.04 -0.91 -12.58
C TYR A 42 0.89 0.09 -13.28
N VAL A 43 1.22 1.16 -12.60
CA VAL A 43 2.16 2.19 -13.04
C VAL A 43 3.44 2.10 -12.22
N GLY A 44 4.44 1.42 -12.77
CA GLY A 44 5.76 1.31 -12.17
C GLY A 44 6.54 2.62 -12.23
N VAL A 45 7.21 2.95 -11.14
CA VAL A 45 8.07 4.13 -11.01
C VAL A 45 9.47 3.73 -10.52
N SER A 46 10.42 4.65 -10.60
CA SER A 46 11.82 4.38 -10.20
C SER A 46 12.10 4.56 -8.71
N ARG A 47 11.19 5.21 -7.97
CA ARG A 47 11.33 5.48 -6.53
C ARG A 47 9.95 5.54 -5.88
N GLU A 48 9.84 5.07 -4.63
CA GLU A 48 8.57 5.01 -3.90
C GLU A 48 7.97 6.41 -3.65
N ASP A 49 8.80 7.41 -3.35
CA ASP A 49 8.32 8.79 -3.17
C ASP A 49 7.62 9.32 -4.43
N CYS A 50 8.15 9.01 -5.63
CA CYS A 50 7.50 9.33 -6.90
C CYS A 50 6.13 8.63 -7.02
N ALA A 51 6.02 7.35 -6.59
CA ALA A 51 4.75 6.64 -6.57
C ALA A 51 3.72 7.33 -5.66
N GLY A 52 4.14 7.72 -4.46
CA GLY A 52 3.28 8.40 -3.51
C GLY A 52 2.74 9.73 -4.04
N TYR A 53 3.60 10.56 -4.63
CA TYR A 53 3.16 11.82 -5.24
C TYR A 53 2.31 11.63 -6.49
N ALA A 54 2.61 10.63 -7.32
CA ALA A 54 1.77 10.31 -8.49
C ALA A 54 0.36 9.86 -8.06
N ALA A 55 0.28 9.00 -7.04
CA ALA A 55 -0.98 8.55 -6.49
C ALA A 55 -1.79 9.70 -5.85
N ASP A 56 -1.14 10.61 -5.09
CA ASP A 56 -1.78 11.80 -4.54
C ASP A 56 -2.34 12.70 -5.66
N ALA A 57 -1.55 12.98 -6.68
CA ALA A 57 -1.99 13.78 -7.83
C ALA A 57 -3.16 13.11 -8.56
N TYR A 58 -3.10 11.78 -8.75
CA TYR A 58 -4.20 11.02 -9.34
C TYR A 58 -5.48 11.13 -8.50
N GLY A 59 -5.38 10.95 -7.19
CA GLY A 59 -6.52 11.06 -6.27
C GLY A 59 -7.22 12.43 -6.35
N ARG A 60 -6.44 13.50 -6.45
CA ARG A 60 -6.97 14.87 -6.61
C ARG A 60 -7.73 15.08 -7.92
N LEU A 61 -7.40 14.35 -8.98
CA LEU A 61 -7.97 14.55 -10.31
C LEU A 61 -9.06 13.54 -10.67
N ARG A 62 -8.98 12.32 -10.12
CA ARG A 62 -9.78 11.18 -10.58
C ARG A 62 -10.67 10.56 -9.51
N GLY A 63 -10.46 10.86 -8.24
CA GLY A 63 -11.31 10.38 -7.15
C GLY A 63 -10.53 9.73 -6.03
N CYS A 64 -9.76 8.68 -6.28
CA CYS A 64 -8.96 8.02 -5.26
C CYS A 64 -7.61 7.58 -5.86
N GLY A 65 -6.51 7.98 -5.24
CA GLY A 65 -5.19 7.49 -5.59
C GLY A 65 -4.87 6.18 -4.86
N ALA A 66 -4.10 5.30 -5.49
CA ALA A 66 -3.61 4.08 -4.85
C ALA A 66 -2.09 3.95 -5.04
N VAL A 67 -1.37 3.77 -3.95
CA VAL A 67 0.07 3.50 -3.94
C VAL A 67 0.35 2.15 -3.30
N CYS A 68 1.26 1.38 -3.91
CA CYS A 68 1.61 0.03 -3.49
C CYS A 68 3.12 -0.10 -3.35
N VAL A 69 3.61 -0.41 -2.14
CA VAL A 69 5.03 -0.50 -1.82
C VAL A 69 5.31 -1.62 -0.83
N THR A 70 6.57 -2.04 -0.72
CA THR A 70 7.00 -2.97 0.34
C THR A 70 6.95 -2.31 1.73
N TYR A 71 6.85 -3.13 2.78
CA TYR A 71 6.78 -2.63 4.16
C TYR A 71 8.08 -1.96 4.63
N SER A 72 7.99 -1.28 5.74
CA SER A 72 9.08 -0.57 6.42
C SER A 72 9.79 0.41 5.50
N VAL A 73 10.92 0.04 4.93
CA VAL A 73 11.79 0.95 4.17
C VAL A 73 11.09 1.56 2.94
N GLY A 74 10.28 0.80 2.20
CA GLY A 74 9.50 1.32 1.08
C GLY A 74 8.38 2.26 1.53
N ALA A 75 7.65 1.85 2.56
CA ALA A 75 6.60 2.68 3.16
C ALA A 75 7.17 3.95 3.78
N MET A 76 8.34 3.91 4.45
CA MET A 76 8.97 5.11 4.98
C MET A 76 9.34 6.12 3.90
N ASN A 77 9.70 5.65 2.70
CA ASN A 77 10.03 6.53 1.59
C ASN A 77 8.83 7.34 1.06
N ILE A 78 7.60 6.88 1.25
CA ILE A 78 6.38 7.62 0.84
C ILE A 78 5.76 8.46 1.95
N MET A 79 6.33 8.51 3.15
CA MET A 79 5.74 9.24 4.29
C MET A 79 5.42 10.70 3.97
N ASN A 80 6.29 11.38 3.25
CA ASN A 80 6.10 12.80 2.94
C ASN A 80 4.90 13.03 2.01
N SER A 81 4.75 12.23 0.98
CA SER A 81 3.58 12.30 0.07
C SER A 81 2.28 11.93 0.77
N VAL A 82 2.30 10.90 1.64
CA VAL A 82 1.14 10.49 2.44
C VAL A 82 0.75 11.58 3.44
N ALA A 83 1.70 12.16 4.16
CA ALA A 83 1.45 13.27 5.07
C ALA A 83 0.90 14.49 4.35
N GLY A 84 1.42 14.82 3.16
CA GLY A 84 0.90 15.86 2.29
C GLY A 84 -0.54 15.60 1.86
N ALA A 85 -0.83 14.40 1.36
CA ALA A 85 -2.19 13.99 0.99
C ALA A 85 -3.17 14.09 2.18
N TYR A 86 -2.74 13.65 3.36
CA TYR A 86 -3.53 13.75 4.59
C TYR A 86 -3.83 15.21 4.99
N ALA A 87 -2.79 16.07 4.99
CA ALA A 87 -2.94 17.48 5.32
C ALA A 87 -3.90 18.21 4.36
N GLU A 88 -3.84 17.88 3.08
CA GLU A 88 -4.68 18.45 2.03
C GLU A 88 -6.03 17.72 1.85
N ARG A 89 -6.28 16.66 2.63
CA ARG A 89 -7.48 15.81 2.54
C ARG A 89 -7.69 15.20 1.16
N SER A 90 -6.59 14.90 0.48
CA SER A 90 -6.59 14.16 -0.78
C SER A 90 -6.87 12.68 -0.53
N PRO A 91 -7.78 12.05 -1.26
CA PRO A 91 -8.11 10.64 -1.07
C PRO A 91 -6.98 9.75 -1.61
N LEU A 92 -6.26 9.10 -0.71
CA LEU A 92 -5.13 8.23 -1.00
C LEU A 92 -5.21 6.93 -0.21
N VAL A 93 -5.16 5.80 -0.90
CA VAL A 93 -5.03 4.47 -0.31
C VAL A 93 -3.58 4.02 -0.40
N VAL A 94 -3.02 3.59 0.71
CA VAL A 94 -1.65 3.05 0.81
C VAL A 94 -1.74 1.56 1.06
N LEU A 95 -1.27 0.77 0.11
CA LEU A 95 -1.15 -0.68 0.20
C LEU A 95 0.30 -1.06 0.49
N VAL A 96 0.50 -1.83 1.54
CA VAL A 96 1.84 -2.22 1.99
C VAL A 96 1.91 -3.72 2.17
N GLY A 97 2.79 -4.38 1.40
CA GLY A 97 3.06 -5.79 1.56
C GLY A 97 4.03 -6.05 2.70
N LYS A 98 3.63 -6.88 3.63
CA LYS A 98 4.46 -7.34 4.75
C LYS A 98 4.52 -8.87 4.81
N PRO A 99 5.52 -9.46 5.50
CA PRO A 99 5.47 -10.88 5.87
C PRO A 99 4.20 -11.19 6.67
N SER A 100 3.73 -12.43 6.62
CA SER A 100 2.65 -12.88 7.50
C SER A 100 3.06 -12.81 8.96
N SER A 101 2.09 -12.71 9.86
CA SER A 101 2.37 -12.72 11.30
C SER A 101 3.06 -14.02 11.74
N ASP A 102 2.69 -15.15 11.14
CA ASP A 102 3.34 -16.44 11.40
C ASP A 102 4.81 -16.45 10.94
N ASP A 103 5.11 -15.87 9.79
CA ASP A 103 6.49 -15.72 9.32
C ASP A 103 7.35 -14.87 10.26
N LEU A 104 6.77 -13.81 10.82
CA LEU A 104 7.45 -12.92 11.77
C LEU A 104 7.69 -13.60 13.12
N LEU A 105 6.78 -14.47 13.56
CA LEU A 105 6.99 -15.29 14.77
C LEU A 105 8.18 -16.23 14.63
N VAL A 106 8.37 -16.84 13.44
CA VAL A 106 9.49 -17.76 13.17
C VAL A 106 10.80 -17.00 12.94
N ASN A 107 10.74 -15.86 12.27
CA ASN A 107 11.92 -15.04 11.98
C ASN A 107 11.61 -13.54 12.10
N PRO A 108 11.73 -12.98 13.31
CA PRO A 108 11.44 -11.57 13.56
C PRO A 108 12.40 -10.59 12.86
N ASN A 109 13.59 -11.08 12.45
CA ASN A 109 14.60 -10.27 11.76
C ASN A 109 14.51 -10.41 10.22
N ARG A 110 13.30 -10.47 9.67
CA ARG A 110 13.12 -10.43 8.21
C ARG A 110 13.72 -9.14 7.64
N HIS A 111 14.26 -9.24 6.41
CA HIS A 111 14.77 -8.05 5.74
C HIS A 111 13.67 -6.97 5.66
N HIS A 112 14.08 -5.72 5.69
CA HIS A 112 13.23 -4.53 5.77
C HIS A 112 12.61 -4.27 7.15
N THR A 113 12.66 -5.17 8.12
CA THR A 113 12.20 -4.88 9.48
C THR A 113 13.09 -3.82 10.12
N ILE A 114 12.49 -2.71 10.60
CA ILE A 114 13.24 -1.62 11.22
C ILE A 114 13.44 -1.91 12.70
N ASN A 115 12.43 -1.83 13.51
CA ASN A 115 12.49 -2.08 14.95
C ASN A 115 11.61 -3.29 15.31
N ASP A 116 10.32 -3.17 15.03
CA ASP A 116 9.33 -4.22 15.20
C ASP A 116 8.26 -4.13 14.10
N GLU A 117 7.32 -5.06 14.10
CA GLU A 117 6.25 -5.14 13.11
C GLU A 117 5.26 -3.95 13.14
N ASN A 118 5.16 -3.27 14.29
CA ASN A 118 4.23 -2.16 14.50
C ASN A 118 4.83 -0.80 14.19
N THR A 119 6.16 -0.69 14.12
CA THR A 119 6.86 0.59 13.93
C THR A 119 6.28 1.41 12.77
N GLN A 120 6.10 0.80 11.61
CA GLN A 120 5.49 1.47 10.45
C GLN A 120 4.05 1.89 10.73
N LYS A 121 3.22 0.97 11.25
CA LYS A 121 1.81 1.23 11.54
C LYS A 121 1.64 2.39 12.51
N ASP A 122 2.48 2.45 13.55
CA ASP A 122 2.43 3.51 14.54
C ASP A 122 2.84 4.88 13.99
N ILE A 123 3.78 4.92 13.06
CA ILE A 123 4.13 6.14 12.33
C ILE A 123 2.95 6.58 11.45
N PHE A 124 2.40 5.68 10.64
CA PHE A 124 1.32 5.98 9.69
C PHE A 124 0.01 6.37 10.35
N LYS A 125 -0.29 5.92 11.57
CA LYS A 125 -1.44 6.39 12.36
C LYS A 125 -1.49 7.91 12.53
N ASN A 126 -0.35 8.59 12.46
CA ASN A 126 -0.27 10.04 12.63
C ASN A 126 -0.42 10.83 11.34
N ILE A 127 -0.33 10.17 10.19
CA ILE A 127 -0.38 10.79 8.86
C ILE A 127 -1.45 10.19 7.94
N THR A 128 -2.37 9.41 8.51
CA THR A 128 -3.51 8.81 7.80
C THR A 128 -4.77 8.91 8.66
N CYS A 129 -5.94 8.87 8.04
CA CYS A 129 -7.21 8.85 8.78
C CYS A 129 -7.48 7.49 9.44
N ASN A 130 -6.94 6.42 8.90
CA ASN A 130 -7.03 5.06 9.46
C ASN A 130 -5.88 4.18 8.96
N THR A 131 -5.49 3.19 9.77
CA THR A 131 -4.54 2.14 9.41
C THR A 131 -5.04 0.80 9.95
N CYS A 132 -4.95 -0.26 9.14
CA CYS A 132 -5.23 -1.62 9.57
C CYS A 132 -4.16 -2.59 9.06
N SER A 133 -4.02 -3.71 9.73
CA SER A 133 -3.31 -4.88 9.20
C SER A 133 -4.36 -5.88 8.76
N LEU A 134 -4.16 -6.48 7.59
CA LEU A 134 -5.02 -7.54 7.08
C LEU A 134 -4.27 -8.85 7.28
N ASP A 135 -4.49 -9.48 8.41
CA ASP A 135 -3.94 -10.78 8.76
C ASP A 135 -5.00 -11.88 8.55
N SER A 136 -4.59 -13.14 8.62
CA SER A 136 -5.48 -14.28 8.40
C SER A 136 -6.69 -14.32 9.35
N GLU A 137 -6.56 -13.71 10.52
CA GLU A 137 -7.63 -13.61 11.52
C GLU A 137 -8.66 -12.52 11.19
N ASP A 138 -8.29 -11.52 10.39
CA ASP A 138 -9.16 -10.39 10.00
C ASP A 138 -9.99 -10.68 8.74
N MET A 139 -9.81 -11.86 8.12
CA MET A 139 -10.43 -12.19 6.84
C MET A 139 -11.77 -12.95 6.95
N PHE A 140 -12.35 -13.04 8.16
CA PHE A 140 -13.62 -13.75 8.38
C PHE A 140 -14.62 -12.92 9.15
#